data_4b9c931302b9c52f7a14dd606a8d206a
#
_entry.id   4b9c931302b9c52f7a14dd606a8d206a
#
_cell.length_a   1.000
_cell.length_b   1.000
_cell.length_c   1.000
_cell.angle_alpha   90.00
_cell.angle_beta   90.00
_cell.angle_gamma   90.00
#
_symmetry.space_group_name_H-M   'P 1'
#
loop_
_entity.id
_entity.type
_entity.pdbx_description
1 polymer ?
#
loop_
_entity_poly.entity_id
_entity_poly.type
_entity_poly.pdbx_seq_one_letter_code
_entity_poly.pdbx_strand_id
1 'polypeptide(L)'
;MDRYGETQDPRVTDSIPRAAVDQILQAAAALDSSDGKATFDDVRQLLRQRSSRRAPASREAMWTVARDALSDLQKLRYATIGVLPRKRSEVERLRATPCELTESGRALARLFAEKQGRARAFDELLVAWMNEHRYFRLFNRRLLLGPLYVPDVTTVKQVGSPAQASPLAERVIATCSTRLAIVGYPEAKREIFAAAVRERVAYVEAQSSLSDPDPKKWIDIIENLVVIPAFLATENLPFDAVTFQQLIRVSQDFLSASWTSSYPGFEGRVIFATCDFRPAVVNESDRVEQVVHHGKRYATTGFKQALRGGHQQLAGSQGGYVDAYALRALGCVQLSIPPAVFAHCLDEMIRAGPASGMVIYTELPFTPPPPGEAYVEIGNRRIGLIKVAAANGG
;
A
#
# COMPACT_ATOMS: atom_id res chain seq x y z
N MET A 1 9.74 18.72 -20.82
CA MET A 1 9.80 18.43 -19.37
C MET A 1 8.36 18.37 -18.91
N ASP A 2 7.92 17.24 -18.41
CA ASP A 2 6.63 17.17 -17.76
C ASP A 2 6.68 17.84 -16.37
N ARG A 3 5.52 17.97 -15.71
CA ARG A 3 5.40 18.63 -14.39
C ARG A 3 6.31 18.05 -13.30
N TYR A 4 7.01 16.96 -13.55
CA TYR A 4 7.80 16.19 -12.58
C TYR A 4 9.30 16.27 -12.84
N GLY A 5 9.75 17.03 -13.86
CA GLY A 5 11.16 17.24 -14.15
C GLY A 5 11.92 16.01 -14.64
N GLU A 6 11.23 14.89 -14.86
CA GLU A 6 11.84 13.68 -15.41
C GLU A 6 11.89 13.77 -16.95
N THR A 7 13.07 13.53 -17.53
CA THR A 7 13.18 13.26 -18.96
C THR A 7 12.46 11.92 -19.23
N GLN A 8 11.46 11.92 -20.09
CA GLN A 8 10.79 10.68 -20.50
C GLN A 8 11.83 9.80 -21.22
N ASP A 9 12.29 8.73 -20.58
CA ASP A 9 12.88 7.63 -21.33
C ASP A 9 11.73 6.96 -22.11
N PRO A 10 11.76 7.00 -23.47
CA PRO A 10 10.69 6.45 -24.29
C PRO A 10 10.50 4.94 -24.12
N ARG A 11 11.38 4.26 -23.37
CA ARG A 11 11.29 2.85 -23.01
C ARG A 11 10.51 2.57 -21.73
N VAL A 12 10.27 3.58 -20.88
CA VAL A 12 9.52 3.43 -19.65
C VAL A 12 8.03 3.65 -19.95
N THR A 13 7.27 2.58 -19.88
CA THR A 13 5.82 2.65 -20.10
C THR A 13 5.12 3.17 -18.85
N ASP A 14 4.05 3.95 -19.00
CA ASP A 14 3.12 4.30 -17.91
C ASP A 14 2.32 3.07 -17.41
N SER A 15 2.76 1.88 -17.80
CA SER A 15 2.16 0.63 -17.35
C SER A 15 2.48 0.36 -15.89
N ILE A 16 1.62 -0.40 -15.27
CA ILE A 16 1.79 -0.93 -13.91
C ILE A 16 1.93 -2.45 -13.98
N PRO A 17 2.61 -3.09 -13.00
CA PRO A 17 2.58 -4.53 -12.85
C PRO A 17 1.14 -5.04 -12.73
N ARG A 18 0.89 -6.27 -13.18
CA ARG A 18 -0.45 -6.88 -13.15
C ARG A 18 -0.61 -7.92 -12.05
N ALA A 19 0.46 -8.60 -11.70
CA ALA A 19 0.49 -9.63 -10.67
C ALA A 19 1.36 -9.20 -9.47
N ALA A 20 1.16 -9.78 -8.30
CA ALA A 20 2.04 -9.59 -7.14
C ALA A 20 3.38 -10.29 -7.36
N VAL A 21 4.44 -9.82 -6.68
CA VAL A 21 5.80 -10.36 -6.82
C VAL A 21 5.85 -11.86 -6.59
N ASP A 22 5.25 -12.34 -5.50
CA ASP A 22 5.23 -13.77 -5.18
C ASP A 22 4.55 -14.61 -6.27
N GLN A 23 3.48 -14.08 -6.90
CA GLN A 23 2.79 -14.75 -8.01
C GLN A 23 3.67 -14.90 -9.24
N ILE A 24 4.45 -13.86 -9.57
CA ILE A 24 5.39 -13.88 -10.70
C ILE A 24 6.52 -14.87 -10.44
N LEU A 25 7.11 -14.85 -9.26
CA LEU A 25 8.17 -15.78 -8.86
C LEU A 25 7.68 -17.24 -8.85
N GLN A 26 6.46 -17.48 -8.37
CA GLN A 26 5.83 -18.80 -8.42
C GLN A 26 5.56 -19.27 -9.85
N ALA A 27 5.16 -18.37 -10.75
CA ALA A 27 4.97 -18.70 -12.17
C ALA A 27 6.30 -19.04 -12.85
N ALA A 28 7.37 -18.28 -12.57
CA ALA A 28 8.71 -18.59 -13.06
C ALA A 28 9.20 -19.96 -12.55
N ALA A 29 9.04 -20.25 -11.25
CA ALA A 29 9.39 -21.55 -10.68
C ALA A 29 8.52 -22.70 -11.20
N ALA A 30 7.26 -22.45 -11.58
CA ALA A 30 6.42 -23.44 -12.23
C ALA A 30 6.92 -23.80 -13.64
N LEU A 31 7.35 -22.79 -14.40
CA LEU A 31 7.96 -23.01 -15.71
C LEU A 31 9.31 -23.74 -15.60
N ASP A 32 10.17 -23.38 -14.64
CA ASP A 32 11.48 -24.03 -14.47
C ASP A 32 11.35 -25.51 -14.08
N SER A 33 10.35 -25.86 -13.26
CA SER A 33 10.06 -27.26 -12.91
C SER A 33 9.63 -28.15 -14.08
N SER A 34 9.35 -27.55 -15.24
CA SER A 34 8.99 -28.20 -16.51
C SER A 34 10.10 -27.98 -17.57
N ASP A 35 11.36 -28.02 -17.16
CA ASP A 35 12.53 -27.74 -18.03
C ASP A 35 12.48 -26.37 -18.73
N GLY A 36 11.81 -25.42 -18.13
CA GLY A 36 11.63 -24.07 -18.66
C GLY A 36 10.58 -23.95 -19.76
N LYS A 37 9.82 -25.02 -20.02
CA LYS A 37 8.76 -25.08 -21.05
C LYS A 37 7.51 -25.68 -20.47
N ALA A 38 6.40 -24.95 -20.56
CA ALA A 38 5.10 -25.43 -20.15
C ALA A 38 3.99 -24.78 -20.99
N THR A 39 2.77 -25.24 -20.81
CA THR A 39 1.60 -24.55 -21.38
C THR A 39 1.02 -23.57 -20.36
N PHE A 40 0.19 -22.67 -20.84
CA PHE A 40 -0.59 -21.76 -19.98
C PHE A 40 -1.39 -22.55 -18.90
N ASP A 41 -1.96 -23.70 -19.29
CA ASP A 41 -2.74 -24.53 -18.36
C ASP A 41 -1.89 -25.18 -17.28
N ASP A 42 -0.67 -25.63 -17.61
CA ASP A 42 0.27 -26.20 -16.66
C ASP A 42 0.63 -25.18 -15.57
N VAL A 43 0.99 -23.96 -15.98
CA VAL A 43 1.28 -22.87 -15.05
C VAL A 43 0.08 -22.53 -14.16
N ARG A 44 -1.12 -22.48 -14.74
CA ARG A 44 -2.36 -22.25 -14.00
C ARG A 44 -2.61 -23.33 -12.94
N GLN A 45 -2.40 -24.60 -13.28
CA GLN A 45 -2.57 -25.71 -12.35
C GLN A 45 -1.54 -25.71 -11.24
N LEU A 46 -0.27 -25.45 -11.54
CA LEU A 46 0.81 -25.37 -10.54
C LEU A 46 0.63 -24.20 -9.57
N LEU A 47 0.23 -23.03 -10.07
CA LEU A 47 -0.12 -21.89 -9.20
C LEU A 47 -1.29 -22.23 -8.27
N ARG A 48 -2.30 -22.96 -8.76
CA ARG A 48 -3.42 -23.41 -7.95
C ARG A 48 -2.98 -24.36 -6.82
N GLN A 49 -2.09 -25.29 -7.10
CA GLN A 49 -1.59 -26.24 -6.09
C GLN A 49 -0.79 -25.53 -4.99
N ARG A 50 -0.02 -24.47 -5.35
CA ARG A 50 0.81 -23.70 -4.42
C ARG A 50 0.02 -22.67 -3.60
N SER A 51 -1.12 -22.19 -4.11
CA SER A 51 -1.98 -21.21 -3.41
C SER A 51 -2.84 -21.79 -2.29
N SER A 52 -2.75 -23.10 -2.02
CA SER A 52 -3.61 -23.83 -1.07
C SER A 52 -3.49 -23.42 0.41
N ARG A 53 -2.60 -22.48 0.76
CA ARG A 53 -2.42 -21.97 2.14
C ARG A 53 -3.31 -20.75 2.49
N ARG A 54 -3.94 -20.12 1.51
CA ARG A 54 -4.98 -19.07 1.72
C ARG A 54 -6.21 -19.53 0.97
N ALA A 55 -7.40 -19.20 1.50
CA ALA A 55 -8.70 -19.64 0.98
C ALA A 55 -8.70 -19.86 -0.55
N PRO A 56 -9.18 -21.02 -1.05
CA PRO A 56 -9.02 -21.40 -2.45
C PRO A 56 -9.60 -20.27 -3.31
N ALA A 57 -8.72 -19.57 -4.01
CA ALA A 57 -9.15 -18.64 -5.04
C ALA A 57 -10.07 -19.43 -5.97
N SER A 58 -11.25 -18.90 -6.27
CA SER A 58 -12.20 -19.59 -7.13
C SER A 58 -11.46 -20.04 -8.40
N ARG A 59 -11.89 -21.17 -9.01
CA ARG A 59 -11.34 -21.64 -10.30
C ARG A 59 -11.25 -20.50 -11.32
N GLU A 60 -12.13 -19.52 -11.19
CA GLU A 60 -12.26 -18.34 -12.02
C GLU A 60 -11.13 -17.32 -11.83
N ALA A 61 -10.65 -17.14 -10.60
CA ALA A 61 -9.56 -16.20 -10.34
C ALA A 61 -8.19 -16.72 -10.83
N MET A 62 -7.99 -18.04 -10.87
CA MET A 62 -6.67 -18.61 -11.16
C MET A 62 -6.19 -18.39 -12.60
N TRP A 63 -7.10 -18.35 -13.59
CA TRP A 63 -6.66 -18.05 -14.96
C TRP A 63 -6.19 -16.60 -15.10
N THR A 64 -6.84 -15.67 -14.40
CA THR A 64 -6.42 -14.25 -14.37
C THR A 64 -5.05 -14.11 -13.70
N VAL A 65 -4.84 -14.77 -12.56
CA VAL A 65 -3.55 -14.76 -11.87
C VAL A 65 -2.43 -15.33 -12.78
N ALA A 66 -2.65 -16.46 -13.41
CA ALA A 66 -1.67 -17.05 -14.33
C ALA A 66 -1.40 -16.15 -15.53
N ARG A 67 -2.45 -15.61 -16.17
CA ARG A 67 -2.31 -14.66 -17.28
C ARG A 67 -1.50 -13.43 -16.89
N ASP A 68 -1.83 -12.82 -15.75
CA ASP A 68 -1.20 -11.59 -15.30
C ASP A 68 0.26 -11.82 -14.93
N ALA A 69 0.59 -12.90 -14.21
CA ALA A 69 1.97 -13.27 -13.88
C ALA A 69 2.80 -13.58 -15.13
N LEU A 70 2.26 -14.34 -16.08
CA LEU A 70 2.93 -14.64 -17.34
C LEU A 70 3.11 -13.40 -18.22
N SER A 71 2.09 -12.52 -18.26
CA SER A 71 2.20 -11.25 -18.98
C SER A 71 3.33 -10.37 -18.42
N ASP A 72 3.51 -10.33 -17.09
CA ASP A 72 4.58 -9.57 -16.47
C ASP A 72 5.95 -10.22 -16.71
N LEU A 73 6.07 -11.56 -16.62
CA LEU A 73 7.30 -12.27 -17.01
C LEU A 73 7.72 -11.97 -18.46
N GLN A 74 6.76 -11.91 -19.38
CA GLN A 74 7.03 -11.57 -20.78
C GLN A 74 7.49 -10.14 -20.95
N LYS A 75 6.82 -9.17 -20.30
CA LYS A 75 7.22 -7.75 -20.34
C LYS A 75 8.60 -7.53 -19.78
N LEU A 76 8.95 -8.20 -18.69
CA LEU A 76 10.25 -8.14 -18.06
C LEU A 76 11.32 -8.97 -18.80
N ARG A 77 10.96 -9.61 -19.92
CA ARG A 77 11.84 -10.45 -20.75
C ARG A 77 12.39 -11.69 -20.03
N TYR A 78 11.68 -12.15 -18.99
CA TYR A 78 12.00 -13.41 -18.31
C TYR A 78 11.37 -14.62 -18.98
N ALA A 79 10.36 -14.43 -19.84
CA ALA A 79 9.74 -15.51 -20.59
C ALA A 79 9.33 -15.06 -22.01
N THR A 80 9.31 -16.02 -22.92
CA THR A 80 8.65 -15.92 -24.24
C THR A 80 7.33 -16.66 -24.15
N ILE A 81 6.23 -15.97 -24.46
CA ILE A 81 4.88 -16.51 -24.26
C ILE A 81 4.07 -16.26 -25.53
N GLY A 82 3.33 -17.26 -25.94
CA GLY A 82 2.38 -17.15 -27.02
C GLY A 82 1.18 -16.27 -26.67
N VAL A 83 0.08 -16.41 -27.40
CA VAL A 83 -1.12 -15.60 -27.18
C VAL A 83 -1.80 -15.99 -25.89
N LEU A 84 -1.88 -15.07 -24.93
CA LEU A 84 -2.60 -15.26 -23.67
C LEU A 84 -4.10 -14.94 -23.80
N PRO A 85 -4.98 -15.64 -23.06
CA PRO A 85 -6.41 -15.37 -23.07
C PRO A 85 -6.72 -13.97 -22.51
N ARG A 86 -7.53 -13.20 -23.24
CA ARG A 86 -8.02 -11.88 -22.80
C ARG A 86 -9.36 -11.98 -22.08
N LYS A 87 -10.15 -13.00 -22.41
CA LYS A 87 -11.48 -13.26 -21.88
C LYS A 87 -11.58 -14.72 -21.40
N ARG A 88 -12.47 -14.96 -20.46
CA ARG A 88 -12.74 -16.32 -19.95
C ARG A 88 -13.10 -17.32 -21.06
N SER A 89 -13.86 -16.90 -22.05
CA SER A 89 -14.25 -17.73 -23.19
C SER A 89 -13.09 -18.21 -24.08
N GLU A 90 -11.93 -17.58 -23.97
CA GLU A 90 -10.73 -17.94 -24.74
C GLU A 90 -9.84 -18.94 -24.00
N VAL A 91 -10.05 -19.17 -22.69
CA VAL A 91 -9.16 -19.98 -21.83
C VAL A 91 -9.03 -21.41 -22.37
N GLU A 92 -10.14 -22.05 -22.73
CA GLU A 92 -10.09 -23.43 -23.25
C GLU A 92 -9.35 -23.52 -24.58
N ARG A 93 -9.56 -22.57 -25.48
CA ARG A 93 -8.87 -22.52 -26.78
C ARG A 93 -7.38 -22.28 -26.64
N LEU A 94 -6.98 -21.43 -25.66
CA LEU A 94 -5.60 -20.99 -25.47
C LEU A 94 -4.87 -21.72 -24.33
N ARG A 95 -5.48 -22.77 -23.76
CA ARG A 95 -4.86 -23.53 -22.67
C ARG A 95 -3.51 -24.15 -23.02
N ALA A 96 -3.32 -24.53 -24.29
CA ALA A 96 -2.08 -25.10 -24.82
C ALA A 96 -1.06 -24.03 -25.30
N THR A 97 -1.29 -22.74 -25.00
CA THR A 97 -0.35 -21.67 -25.34
C THR A 97 1.02 -21.96 -24.76
N PRO A 98 2.09 -22.00 -25.59
CA PRO A 98 3.43 -22.29 -25.12
C PRO A 98 3.98 -21.13 -24.30
N CYS A 99 4.64 -21.46 -23.21
CA CYS A 99 5.34 -20.55 -22.31
C CYS A 99 6.75 -21.10 -22.08
N GLU A 100 7.78 -20.31 -22.36
CA GLU A 100 9.18 -20.71 -22.24
C GLU A 100 9.96 -19.64 -21.47
N LEU A 101 10.77 -20.05 -20.48
CA LEU A 101 11.67 -19.14 -19.79
C LEU A 101 12.87 -18.79 -20.67
N THR A 102 13.24 -17.52 -20.66
CA THR A 102 14.55 -17.07 -21.15
C THR A 102 15.66 -17.52 -20.20
N GLU A 103 16.92 -17.32 -20.57
CA GLU A 103 18.05 -17.60 -19.70
C GLU A 103 17.94 -16.82 -18.38
N SER A 104 17.65 -15.50 -18.45
CA SER A 104 17.42 -14.66 -17.27
C SER A 104 16.24 -15.14 -16.43
N GLY A 105 15.16 -15.62 -17.07
CA GLY A 105 14.01 -16.18 -16.36
C GLY A 105 14.34 -17.47 -15.61
N ARG A 106 15.17 -18.34 -16.20
CA ARG A 106 15.66 -19.56 -15.52
C ARG A 106 16.58 -19.21 -14.35
N ALA A 107 17.46 -18.21 -14.51
CA ALA A 107 18.29 -17.74 -13.42
C ALA A 107 17.46 -17.22 -12.24
N LEU A 108 16.44 -16.39 -12.50
CA LEU A 108 15.50 -15.89 -11.51
C LEU A 108 14.74 -17.03 -10.79
N ALA A 109 14.25 -18.01 -11.55
CA ALA A 109 13.50 -19.15 -11.00
C ALA A 109 14.38 -20.02 -10.10
N ARG A 110 15.62 -20.31 -10.51
CA ARG A 110 16.60 -21.06 -9.70
C ARG A 110 16.95 -20.31 -8.42
N LEU A 111 17.23 -18.99 -8.54
CA LEU A 111 17.48 -18.16 -7.37
C LEU A 111 16.32 -18.18 -6.38
N PHE A 112 15.08 -18.15 -6.86
CA PHE A 112 13.89 -18.24 -6.01
C PHE A 112 13.74 -19.62 -5.32
N ALA A 113 14.20 -20.69 -5.97
CA ALA A 113 14.15 -22.06 -5.42
C ALA A 113 15.23 -22.30 -4.35
N GLU A 114 16.31 -21.53 -4.32
CA GLU A 114 17.36 -21.63 -3.31
C GLU A 114 16.83 -21.25 -1.93
N LYS A 115 17.28 -21.96 -0.88
CA LYS A 115 16.84 -21.72 0.51
C LYS A 115 17.07 -20.28 0.99
N GLN A 116 18.14 -19.62 0.54
CA GLN A 116 18.49 -18.23 0.87
C GLN A 116 18.33 -17.27 -0.32
N GLY A 117 17.91 -17.77 -1.47
CA GLY A 117 17.81 -17.00 -2.71
C GLY A 117 16.52 -16.21 -2.84
N ARG A 118 15.46 -16.57 -2.08
CA ARG A 118 14.13 -15.95 -2.24
C ARG A 118 14.14 -14.43 -2.07
N ALA A 119 14.85 -13.91 -1.08
CA ALA A 119 14.96 -12.46 -0.88
C ALA A 119 15.68 -11.77 -2.05
N ARG A 120 16.74 -12.39 -2.57
CA ARG A 120 17.47 -11.88 -3.72
C ARG A 120 16.65 -11.91 -5.00
N ALA A 121 15.89 -12.99 -5.24
CA ALA A 121 14.95 -13.07 -6.36
C ALA A 121 13.86 -11.99 -6.29
N PHE A 122 13.39 -11.71 -5.08
CA PHE A 122 12.43 -10.63 -4.83
C PHE A 122 13.05 -9.26 -5.17
N ASP A 123 14.26 -8.97 -4.71
CA ASP A 123 14.97 -7.72 -4.98
C ASP A 123 15.24 -7.54 -6.48
N GLU A 124 15.67 -8.60 -7.15
CA GLU A 124 15.92 -8.58 -8.60
C GLU A 124 14.65 -8.26 -9.40
N LEU A 125 13.51 -8.85 -9.03
CA LEU A 125 12.24 -8.56 -9.65
C LEU A 125 11.77 -7.12 -9.35
N LEU A 126 11.98 -6.61 -8.13
CA LEU A 126 11.68 -5.21 -7.80
C LEU A 126 12.50 -4.22 -8.63
N VAL A 127 13.80 -4.48 -8.83
CA VAL A 127 14.66 -3.68 -9.71
C VAL A 127 14.10 -3.66 -11.12
N ALA A 128 13.74 -4.83 -11.66
CA ALA A 128 13.14 -4.94 -12.99
C ALA A 128 11.83 -4.13 -13.09
N TRP A 129 10.97 -4.23 -12.09
CA TRP A 129 9.72 -3.47 -12.02
C TRP A 129 9.94 -1.95 -11.96
N MET A 130 10.89 -1.49 -11.15
CA MET A 130 11.19 -0.07 -11.03
C MET A 130 11.75 0.51 -12.34
N ASN A 131 12.43 -0.30 -13.13
CA ASN A 131 12.96 0.10 -14.42
C ASN A 131 11.91 0.08 -15.53
N GLU A 132 10.98 -0.87 -15.50
CA GLU A 132 9.97 -1.06 -16.56
C GLU A 132 8.71 -0.22 -16.32
N HIS A 133 8.34 0.03 -15.05
CA HIS A 133 7.05 0.63 -14.70
C HIS A 133 7.24 1.97 -13.97
N ARG A 134 7.11 3.08 -14.69
CA ARG A 134 7.28 4.44 -14.15
C ARG A 134 6.36 4.71 -12.96
N TYR A 135 5.08 4.37 -13.03
CA TYR A 135 4.13 4.62 -11.94
C TYR A 135 4.45 3.80 -10.69
N PHE A 136 4.90 2.56 -10.86
CA PHE A 136 5.37 1.75 -9.74
C PHE A 136 6.60 2.39 -9.08
N ARG A 137 7.57 2.89 -9.86
CA ARG A 137 8.75 3.60 -9.35
C ARG A 137 8.37 4.85 -8.56
N LEU A 138 7.50 5.71 -9.11
CA LEU A 138 7.05 6.94 -8.43
C LEU A 138 6.32 6.63 -7.12
N PHE A 139 5.43 5.64 -7.12
CA PHE A 139 4.71 5.20 -5.93
C PHE A 139 5.66 4.72 -4.83
N ASN A 140 6.62 3.87 -5.18
CA ASN A 140 7.59 3.37 -4.21
C ASN A 140 8.53 4.46 -3.70
N ARG A 141 9.00 5.37 -4.56
CA ARG A 141 9.78 6.53 -4.14
C ARG A 141 9.01 7.38 -3.12
N ARG A 142 7.70 7.60 -3.34
CA ARG A 142 6.88 8.34 -2.39
C ARG A 142 6.76 7.62 -1.05
N LEU A 143 6.56 6.30 -1.04
CA LEU A 143 6.48 5.50 0.18
C LEU A 143 7.77 5.48 1.00
N LEU A 144 8.93 5.64 0.36
CA LEU A 144 10.22 5.77 1.04
C LEU A 144 10.36 7.06 1.85
N LEU A 145 9.58 8.09 1.53
CA LEU A 145 9.53 9.35 2.29
C LEU A 145 8.66 9.25 3.54
N GLY A 146 7.91 8.19 3.68
CA GLY A 146 7.02 7.92 4.80
C GLY A 146 5.67 7.34 4.37
N PRO A 147 4.85 6.91 5.33
CA PRO A 147 3.51 6.39 5.07
C PRO A 147 2.64 7.38 4.31
N LEU A 148 1.70 6.84 3.55
CA LEU A 148 0.60 7.59 2.94
C LEU A 148 -0.64 7.45 3.81
N TYR A 149 -1.38 8.55 3.97
CA TYR A 149 -2.66 8.55 4.66
C TYR A 149 -3.74 9.13 3.74
N VAL A 150 -4.67 8.28 3.32
CA VAL A 150 -5.84 8.67 2.50
C VAL A 150 -7.05 8.80 3.43
N PRO A 151 -7.62 10.01 3.60
CA PRO A 151 -8.77 10.21 4.47
C PRO A 151 -9.99 9.44 3.94
N ASP A 152 -10.74 8.81 4.86
CA ASP A 152 -11.97 8.08 4.55
C ASP A 152 -13.17 9.05 4.53
N VAL A 153 -14.09 8.84 3.63
CA VAL A 153 -15.36 9.58 3.55
C VAL A 153 -16.58 8.68 3.74
N THR A 154 -16.38 7.36 3.84
CA THR A 154 -17.49 6.39 3.94
C THR A 154 -18.26 6.50 5.23
N THR A 155 -17.63 6.94 6.32
CA THR A 155 -18.25 7.12 7.65
C THR A 155 -19.03 8.42 7.76
N VAL A 156 -18.92 9.31 6.78
CA VAL A 156 -19.57 10.63 6.82
C VAL A 156 -20.97 10.55 6.22
N LYS A 157 -21.95 10.26 7.04
CA LYS A 157 -23.37 10.25 6.65
C LYS A 157 -23.79 11.53 5.89
N GLN A 158 -23.12 12.64 6.15
CA GLN A 158 -23.38 13.94 5.54
C GLN A 158 -22.84 14.08 4.09
N VAL A 159 -21.85 13.29 3.69
CA VAL A 159 -21.34 13.32 2.31
C VAL A 159 -22.28 12.58 1.35
N GLY A 160 -23.02 11.60 1.85
CA GLY A 160 -23.91 10.73 1.06
C GLY A 160 -25.28 11.33 0.71
N SER A 161 -25.61 12.58 1.13
CA SER A 161 -26.91 13.19 0.79
C SER A 161 -26.73 14.38 -0.15
N PRO A 162 -27.21 14.29 -1.41
CA PRO A 162 -27.19 15.43 -2.35
C PRO A 162 -28.08 16.61 -1.93
N ALA A 163 -29.00 16.39 -0.97
CA ALA A 163 -30.02 17.38 -0.58
C ALA A 163 -29.60 18.34 0.55
N GLN A 164 -28.32 18.45 0.91
CA GLN A 164 -27.90 19.31 2.02
C GLN A 164 -27.53 20.75 1.57
N ALA A 165 -27.74 21.70 2.49
CA ALA A 165 -27.58 23.12 2.27
C ALA A 165 -26.14 23.59 1.94
N SER A 166 -25.12 22.79 2.26
CA SER A 166 -23.72 23.11 1.97
C SER A 166 -23.25 22.45 0.68
N PRO A 167 -22.44 23.15 -0.18
CA PRO A 167 -21.88 22.57 -1.37
C PRO A 167 -21.09 21.28 -1.06
N LEU A 168 -21.18 20.28 -1.93
CA LEU A 168 -20.52 18.99 -1.75
C LEU A 168 -19.02 19.14 -1.51
N ALA A 169 -18.36 20.01 -2.29
CA ALA A 169 -16.93 20.26 -2.16
C ALA A 169 -16.55 20.68 -0.73
N GLU A 170 -17.29 21.62 -0.14
CA GLU A 170 -16.98 22.14 1.20
C GLU A 170 -17.19 21.09 2.30
N ARG A 171 -18.18 20.21 2.15
CA ARG A 171 -18.38 19.09 3.09
C ARG A 171 -17.22 18.09 3.05
N VAL A 172 -16.77 17.73 1.84
CA VAL A 172 -15.62 16.83 1.66
C VAL A 172 -14.35 17.48 2.19
N ILE A 173 -14.12 18.77 1.88
CA ILE A 173 -12.96 19.51 2.36
C ILE A 173 -12.95 19.58 3.88
N ALA A 174 -14.04 20.00 4.51
CA ALA A 174 -14.10 20.13 5.97
C ALA A 174 -13.76 18.81 6.67
N THR A 175 -14.32 17.70 6.19
CA THR A 175 -14.07 16.37 6.74
C THR A 175 -12.62 15.92 6.55
N CYS A 176 -12.14 15.95 5.31
CA CYS A 176 -10.81 15.44 4.98
C CYS A 176 -9.70 16.33 5.51
N SER A 177 -9.84 17.67 5.49
CA SER A 177 -8.82 18.59 6.00
C SER A 177 -8.62 18.44 7.50
N THR A 178 -9.68 18.21 8.27
CA THR A 178 -9.56 17.91 9.69
C THR A 178 -8.75 16.64 9.91
N ARG A 179 -9.05 15.57 9.18
CA ARG A 179 -8.32 14.29 9.27
C ARG A 179 -6.86 14.40 8.84
N LEU A 180 -6.60 15.12 7.76
CA LEU A 180 -5.23 15.40 7.30
C LEU A 180 -4.43 16.24 8.32
N ALA A 181 -5.08 17.21 8.99
CA ALA A 181 -4.44 17.99 10.05
C ALA A 181 -4.06 17.11 11.25
N ILE A 182 -4.96 16.21 11.65
CA ILE A 182 -4.75 15.26 12.75
C ILE A 182 -3.48 14.41 12.52
N VAL A 183 -3.27 13.93 11.31
CA VAL A 183 -2.08 13.13 10.95
C VAL A 183 -0.85 13.98 10.60
N GLY A 184 -0.92 15.30 10.80
CA GLY A 184 0.25 16.18 10.65
C GLY A 184 0.53 16.69 9.25
N TYR A 185 -0.45 16.63 8.32
CA TYR A 185 -0.28 17.24 7.00
C TYR A 185 -0.16 18.76 7.11
N PRO A 186 0.89 19.37 6.51
CA PRO A 186 1.07 20.81 6.51
C PRO A 186 -0.11 21.56 5.87
N GLU A 187 -0.35 22.78 6.30
CA GLU A 187 -1.45 23.63 5.76
C GLU A 187 -1.37 23.77 4.25
N ALA A 188 -0.19 24.04 3.70
CA ALA A 188 0.00 24.15 2.26
C ALA A 188 -0.44 22.88 1.48
N LYS A 189 -0.19 21.68 2.03
CA LYS A 189 -0.70 20.44 1.42
C LYS A 189 -2.20 20.30 1.54
N ARG A 190 -2.80 20.76 2.65
CA ARG A 190 -4.26 20.74 2.83
C ARG A 190 -4.96 21.72 1.90
N GLU A 191 -4.34 22.85 1.59
CA GLU A 191 -4.83 23.82 0.59
C GLU A 191 -4.80 23.24 -0.83
N ILE A 192 -3.71 22.54 -1.21
CA ILE A 192 -3.63 21.81 -2.49
C ILE A 192 -4.75 20.77 -2.57
N PHE A 193 -4.96 20.01 -1.50
CA PHE A 193 -6.04 19.04 -1.41
C PHE A 193 -7.41 19.70 -1.62
N ALA A 194 -7.68 20.79 -0.90
CA ALA A 194 -8.95 21.52 -1.00
C ALA A 194 -9.21 22.07 -2.41
N ALA A 195 -8.18 22.63 -3.05
CA ALA A 195 -8.29 23.10 -4.43
C ALA A 195 -8.60 21.97 -5.41
N ALA A 196 -7.91 20.83 -5.25
CA ALA A 196 -8.14 19.66 -6.08
C ALA A 196 -9.54 19.03 -5.84
N VAL A 197 -10.05 19.04 -4.61
CA VAL A 197 -11.43 18.57 -4.31
C VAL A 197 -12.44 19.45 -5.04
N ARG A 198 -12.31 20.79 -5.01
CA ARG A 198 -13.24 21.70 -5.72
C ARG A 198 -13.25 21.43 -7.22
N GLU A 199 -12.08 21.25 -7.83
CA GLU A 199 -11.95 20.92 -9.25
C GLU A 199 -12.66 19.60 -9.59
N ARG A 200 -12.42 18.56 -8.77
CA ARG A 200 -12.98 17.23 -9.00
C ARG A 200 -14.48 17.17 -8.75
N VAL A 201 -14.99 17.85 -7.74
CA VAL A 201 -16.44 17.95 -7.52
C VAL A 201 -17.12 18.63 -8.68
N ALA A 202 -16.59 19.76 -9.17
CA ALA A 202 -17.14 20.45 -10.34
C ALA A 202 -17.15 19.52 -11.58
N TYR A 203 -16.10 18.71 -11.77
CA TYR A 203 -16.06 17.71 -12.85
C TYR A 203 -17.16 16.65 -12.70
N VAL A 204 -17.35 16.10 -11.49
CA VAL A 204 -18.37 15.09 -11.20
C VAL A 204 -19.78 15.65 -11.38
N GLU A 205 -20.05 16.86 -10.89
CA GLU A 205 -21.35 17.53 -11.01
C GLU A 205 -21.71 17.87 -12.45
N ALA A 206 -20.71 18.17 -13.32
CA ALA A 206 -20.93 18.41 -14.73
C ALA A 206 -21.31 17.14 -15.54
N GLN A 207 -21.08 15.96 -14.98
CA GLN A 207 -21.47 14.70 -15.61
C GLN A 207 -22.93 14.36 -15.29
N SER A 208 -23.85 14.70 -16.18
CA SER A 208 -25.31 14.53 -16.03
C SER A 208 -25.82 13.12 -15.75
N SER A 209 -24.96 12.09 -15.77
CA SER A 209 -25.30 10.69 -15.43
C SER A 209 -25.45 10.42 -13.93
N LEU A 210 -25.23 11.44 -13.07
CA LEU A 210 -25.22 11.30 -11.59
C LEU A 210 -26.52 11.79 -10.93
N SER A 211 -27.58 11.95 -11.67
CA SER A 211 -28.85 12.56 -11.23
C SER A 211 -29.69 11.69 -10.31
N ASP A 212 -29.22 10.88 -9.49
CA ASP A 212 -29.81 10.16 -8.35
C ASP A 212 -29.18 8.77 -8.12
N PRO A 213 -27.88 8.70 -7.81
CA PRO A 213 -27.25 7.42 -7.56
C PRO A 213 -27.69 6.88 -6.18
N ASP A 214 -27.80 5.54 -6.10
CA ASP A 214 -27.86 4.82 -4.85
C ASP A 214 -26.79 5.37 -3.88
N PRO A 215 -27.12 5.67 -2.60
CA PRO A 215 -26.19 6.24 -1.62
C PRO A 215 -24.85 5.51 -1.51
N LYS A 216 -24.82 4.19 -1.68
CA LYS A 216 -23.56 3.41 -1.70
C LYS A 216 -22.71 3.73 -2.92
N LYS A 217 -23.31 3.80 -4.10
CA LYS A 217 -22.61 4.18 -5.33
C LYS A 217 -22.10 5.61 -5.26
N TRP A 218 -22.83 6.51 -4.59
CA TRP A 218 -22.41 7.89 -4.41
C TRP A 218 -21.13 7.99 -3.58
N ILE A 219 -21.03 7.24 -2.48
CA ILE A 219 -19.81 7.18 -1.66
C ILE A 219 -18.62 6.68 -2.50
N ASP A 220 -18.79 5.60 -3.26
CA ASP A 220 -17.76 5.06 -4.14
C ASP A 220 -17.32 6.07 -5.21
N ILE A 221 -18.26 6.84 -5.75
CA ILE A 221 -17.98 7.92 -6.72
C ILE A 221 -17.13 9.01 -6.06
N ILE A 222 -17.52 9.49 -4.88
CA ILE A 222 -16.78 10.54 -4.16
C ILE A 222 -15.39 10.04 -3.78
N GLU A 223 -15.26 8.83 -3.28
CA GLU A 223 -13.94 8.27 -2.95
C GLU A 223 -13.05 8.18 -4.19
N ASN A 224 -13.52 7.56 -5.26
CA ASN A 224 -12.68 7.23 -6.42
C ASN A 224 -12.49 8.39 -7.41
N LEU A 225 -13.45 9.29 -7.54
CA LEU A 225 -13.37 10.40 -8.50
C LEU A 225 -13.01 11.76 -7.87
N VAL A 226 -13.12 11.89 -6.54
CA VAL A 226 -12.83 13.14 -5.85
C VAL A 226 -11.68 12.97 -4.85
N VAL A 227 -11.84 12.14 -3.80
CA VAL A 227 -10.91 12.13 -2.66
C VAL A 227 -9.56 11.52 -3.04
N ILE A 228 -9.54 10.33 -3.65
CA ILE A 228 -8.29 9.70 -4.07
C ILE A 228 -7.54 10.56 -5.10
N PRO A 229 -8.15 11.07 -6.18
CA PRO A 229 -7.46 11.96 -7.10
C PRO A 229 -6.94 13.25 -6.46
N ALA A 230 -7.70 13.88 -5.55
CA ALA A 230 -7.25 15.06 -4.83
C ALA A 230 -6.05 14.76 -3.92
N PHE A 231 -6.09 13.62 -3.24
CA PHE A 231 -4.97 13.13 -2.45
C PHE A 231 -3.72 12.85 -3.31
N LEU A 232 -3.88 12.17 -4.45
CA LEU A 232 -2.77 11.90 -5.38
C LEU A 232 -2.15 13.19 -5.90
N ALA A 233 -2.95 14.20 -6.21
CA ALA A 233 -2.47 15.53 -6.59
C ALA A 233 -1.67 16.19 -5.45
N THR A 234 -2.12 16.06 -4.20
CA THR A 234 -1.44 16.57 -3.00
C THR A 234 -0.07 15.93 -2.79
N GLU A 235 0.05 14.65 -3.15
CA GLU A 235 1.29 13.88 -3.04
C GLU A 235 2.15 13.93 -4.31
N ASN A 236 1.76 14.72 -5.32
CA ASN A 236 2.40 14.81 -6.64
C ASN A 236 2.51 13.44 -7.34
N LEU A 237 1.49 12.60 -7.22
CA LEU A 237 1.42 11.31 -7.87
C LEU A 237 0.57 11.40 -9.16
N PRO A 238 1.15 11.14 -10.35
CA PRO A 238 0.53 11.44 -11.64
C PRO A 238 -0.38 10.33 -12.19
N PHE A 239 -1.02 9.56 -11.34
CA PHE A 239 -1.89 8.47 -11.75
C PHE A 239 -3.30 8.61 -11.16
N ASP A 240 -4.26 7.89 -11.73
CA ASP A 240 -5.65 7.88 -11.30
C ASP A 240 -5.92 6.92 -10.13
N ALA A 241 -7.14 6.95 -9.62
CA ALA A 241 -7.55 6.10 -8.48
C ALA A 241 -7.48 4.60 -8.81
N VAL A 242 -7.78 4.20 -10.05
CA VAL A 242 -7.74 2.79 -10.48
C VAL A 242 -6.30 2.30 -10.48
N THR A 243 -5.39 3.08 -11.05
CA THR A 243 -3.95 2.81 -11.03
C THR A 243 -3.41 2.74 -9.61
N PHE A 244 -3.82 3.67 -8.73
CA PHE A 244 -3.42 3.68 -7.32
C PHE A 244 -3.85 2.40 -6.58
N GLN A 245 -5.11 2.01 -6.73
CA GLN A 245 -5.61 0.77 -6.12
C GLN A 245 -4.90 -0.47 -6.69
N GLN A 246 -4.60 -0.49 -7.99
CA GLN A 246 -3.85 -1.56 -8.61
C GLN A 246 -2.41 -1.63 -8.06
N LEU A 247 -1.72 -0.50 -7.91
CA LEU A 247 -0.39 -0.44 -7.31
C LEU A 247 -0.38 -0.99 -5.89
N ILE A 248 -1.36 -0.64 -5.05
CA ILE A 248 -1.50 -1.22 -3.71
C ILE A 248 -1.70 -2.73 -3.79
N ARG A 249 -2.55 -3.21 -4.68
CA ARG A 249 -2.84 -4.64 -4.84
C ARG A 249 -1.60 -5.45 -5.24
N VAL A 250 -0.82 -4.98 -6.21
CA VAL A 250 0.37 -5.71 -6.67
C VAL A 250 1.53 -5.61 -5.69
N SER A 251 1.52 -4.60 -4.84
CA SER A 251 2.56 -4.36 -3.84
C SER A 251 2.31 -5.05 -2.49
N GLN A 252 1.29 -5.88 -2.37
CA GLN A 252 0.88 -6.52 -1.10
C GLN A 252 1.99 -7.33 -0.40
N ASP A 253 3.03 -7.74 -1.12
CA ASP A 253 4.13 -8.53 -0.55
C ASP A 253 5.13 -7.66 0.23
N PHE A 254 5.13 -6.34 0.00
CA PHE A 254 6.02 -5.38 0.65
C PHE A 254 5.31 -4.12 1.14
N LEU A 255 3.99 -4.09 1.07
CA LEU A 255 3.15 -3.05 1.64
C LEU A 255 2.20 -3.62 2.67
N SER A 256 1.86 -2.79 3.64
CA SER A 256 0.67 -2.95 4.47
C SER A 256 -0.24 -1.75 4.24
N ALA A 257 -1.50 -2.02 3.97
CA ALA A 257 -2.54 -1.00 3.86
C ALA A 257 -3.66 -1.36 4.82
N SER A 258 -4.02 -0.43 5.69
CA SER A 258 -4.97 -0.69 6.77
C SER A 258 -5.94 0.46 6.93
N TRP A 259 -7.17 0.13 7.26
CA TRP A 259 -8.19 1.11 7.60
C TRP A 259 -8.17 1.43 9.09
N THR A 260 -8.28 2.70 9.42
CA THR A 260 -8.36 3.19 10.81
C THR A 260 -9.78 3.69 11.08
N SER A 261 -10.78 2.81 10.91
CA SER A 261 -12.20 3.18 11.02
C SER A 261 -12.72 3.33 12.45
N SER A 262 -11.92 2.93 13.45
CA SER A 262 -12.40 2.78 14.84
C SER A 262 -12.33 4.07 15.65
N TYR A 263 -11.72 5.15 15.15
CA TYR A 263 -11.52 6.37 15.94
C TYR A 263 -12.12 7.59 15.26
N PRO A 264 -13.08 8.28 15.91
CA PRO A 264 -13.66 9.51 15.39
C PRO A 264 -12.58 10.57 15.11
N GLY A 265 -12.56 11.06 13.89
CA GLY A 265 -11.60 12.08 13.43
C GLY A 265 -10.30 11.55 12.83
N PHE A 266 -10.04 10.23 12.91
CA PHE A 266 -8.85 9.60 12.32
C PHE A 266 -9.21 8.49 11.31
N GLU A 267 -10.40 8.53 10.77
CA GLU A 267 -10.82 7.52 9.79
C GLU A 267 -10.10 7.73 8.46
N GLY A 268 -9.40 6.70 8.04
CA GLY A 268 -8.64 6.74 6.81
C GLY A 268 -7.89 5.44 6.53
N ARG A 269 -7.24 5.40 5.38
CA ARG A 269 -6.39 4.29 4.95
C ARG A 269 -4.93 4.69 5.08
N VAL A 270 -4.18 3.97 5.90
CA VAL A 270 -2.73 4.17 6.06
C VAL A 270 -1.99 3.10 5.28
N ILE A 271 -1.04 3.51 4.45
CA ILE A 271 -0.25 2.65 3.58
C ILE A 271 1.21 2.77 3.99
N PHE A 272 1.81 1.64 4.36
CA PHE A 272 3.19 1.54 4.81
C PHE A 272 4.01 0.65 3.89
N ALA A 273 5.29 0.96 3.70
CA ALA A 273 6.25 -0.04 3.29
C ALA A 273 6.55 -0.97 4.48
N THR A 274 6.39 -2.29 4.30
CA THR A 274 6.67 -3.28 5.35
C THR A 274 8.17 -3.60 5.45
N CYS A 275 8.92 -3.36 4.39
CA CYS A 275 10.36 -3.50 4.33
C CYS A 275 11.02 -2.14 4.12
N ASP A 276 12.18 -1.98 4.77
CA ASP A 276 13.03 -0.81 4.59
C ASP A 276 13.99 -1.07 3.41
N PHE A 277 13.52 -0.82 2.21
CA PHE A 277 14.35 -0.89 1.02
C PHE A 277 14.42 0.47 0.32
N ARG A 278 15.56 0.78 -0.27
CA ARG A 278 15.74 1.96 -1.11
C ARG A 278 16.32 1.55 -2.46
N PRO A 279 15.72 2.01 -3.57
CA PRO A 279 16.35 1.83 -4.85
C PRO A 279 17.65 2.65 -4.88
N ALA A 280 18.76 2.02 -5.18
CA ALA A 280 19.97 2.73 -5.56
C ALA A 280 19.81 3.19 -7.01
N VAL A 281 19.78 4.50 -7.19
CA VAL A 281 19.77 5.09 -8.54
C VAL A 281 21.23 5.22 -8.95
N VAL A 282 21.61 4.54 -10.00
CA VAL A 282 22.94 4.62 -10.56
C VAL A 282 22.80 5.12 -11.99
N ASN A 283 23.36 6.24 -12.28
CA ASN A 283 23.65 6.91 -13.53
C ASN A 283 22.67 8.01 -14.00
N GLU A 284 23.11 8.71 -15.05
CA GLU A 284 22.43 9.83 -15.72
C GLU A 284 21.03 9.47 -16.28
N SER A 285 20.72 8.18 -16.45
CA SER A 285 19.45 7.69 -17.00
C SER A 285 18.38 7.36 -15.94
N ASP A 286 18.60 7.70 -14.67
CA ASP A 286 17.66 7.43 -13.56
C ASP A 286 17.26 5.94 -13.42
N ARG A 287 18.15 5.04 -13.87
CA ARG A 287 17.94 3.61 -13.82
C ARG A 287 18.28 3.06 -12.44
N VAL A 288 17.43 2.19 -11.92
CA VAL A 288 17.65 1.46 -10.67
C VAL A 288 18.52 0.24 -10.97
N GLU A 289 19.66 0.08 -10.29
CA GLU A 289 20.52 -1.08 -10.45
C GLU A 289 20.35 -2.10 -9.33
N GLN A 290 20.06 -1.63 -8.14
CA GLN A 290 19.89 -2.51 -6.98
C GLN A 290 18.89 -1.95 -5.97
N VAL A 291 18.29 -2.83 -5.18
CA VAL A 291 17.56 -2.49 -3.97
C VAL A 291 18.51 -2.62 -2.79
N VAL A 292 18.63 -1.57 -2.00
CA VAL A 292 19.44 -1.56 -0.79
C VAL A 292 18.53 -1.62 0.42
N HIS A 293 18.68 -2.66 1.22
CA HIS A 293 18.03 -2.76 2.51
C HIS A 293 18.84 -1.97 3.54
N HIS A 294 18.36 -0.80 3.91
CA HIS A 294 19.01 -0.01 4.94
C HIS A 294 18.64 -0.58 6.31
N GLY A 295 19.64 -1.04 7.05
CA GLY A 295 19.52 -1.25 8.48
C GLY A 295 19.09 0.07 9.14
N LYS A 296 18.10 0.01 9.96
CA LYS A 296 17.29 1.08 10.55
C LYS A 296 18.12 2.19 11.18
N ARG A 297 18.23 3.32 10.52
CA ARG A 297 18.65 4.58 11.14
C ARG A 297 17.60 5.64 10.83
N TYR A 298 16.46 5.56 11.50
CA TYR A 298 15.47 6.62 11.47
C TYR A 298 15.72 7.57 12.64
N ALA A 299 15.54 8.87 12.38
CA ALA A 299 15.55 9.83 13.47
C ALA A 299 14.32 9.59 14.36
N THR A 300 14.56 9.09 15.57
CA THR A 300 13.49 8.87 16.56
C THR A 300 13.25 10.11 17.43
N THR A 301 13.90 11.22 17.07
CA THR A 301 13.69 12.52 17.71
C THR A 301 12.21 12.89 17.66
N GLY A 302 11.62 13.14 18.81
CA GLY A 302 10.21 13.48 18.91
C GLY A 302 9.27 12.27 19.09
N PHE A 303 9.75 11.02 19.06
CA PHE A 303 8.91 9.83 19.26
C PHE A 303 8.10 9.90 20.56
N LYS A 304 8.74 10.30 21.68
CA LYS A 304 8.06 10.48 22.97
C LYS A 304 6.92 11.50 22.90
N GLN A 305 7.15 12.61 22.22
CA GLN A 305 6.14 13.66 22.05
C GLN A 305 4.99 13.19 21.16
N ALA A 306 5.32 12.53 20.05
CA ALA A 306 4.33 11.96 19.14
C ALA A 306 3.49 10.85 19.80
N LEU A 307 4.12 9.97 20.59
CA LEU A 307 3.43 8.93 21.33
C LEU A 307 2.44 9.52 22.36
N ARG A 308 2.87 10.54 23.12
CA ARG A 308 2.00 11.23 24.11
C ARG A 308 0.87 11.98 23.40
N GLY A 309 1.19 12.77 22.39
CA GLY A 309 0.21 13.55 21.64
C GLY A 309 -0.81 12.65 20.93
N GLY A 310 -0.33 11.60 20.26
CA GLY A 310 -1.20 10.61 19.60
C GLY A 310 -2.11 9.88 20.59
N HIS A 311 -1.57 9.48 21.76
CA HIS A 311 -2.39 8.88 22.82
C HIS A 311 -3.47 9.84 23.32
N GLN A 312 -3.12 11.09 23.64
CA GLN A 312 -4.08 12.11 24.09
C GLN A 312 -5.17 12.35 23.06
N GLN A 313 -4.80 12.37 21.78
CA GLN A 313 -5.71 12.58 20.66
C GLN A 313 -6.70 11.42 20.51
N LEU A 314 -6.23 10.18 20.63
CA LEU A 314 -7.07 8.98 20.50
C LEU A 314 -7.89 8.69 21.75
N ALA A 315 -7.35 8.95 22.94
CA ALA A 315 -8.03 8.73 24.21
C ALA A 315 -9.07 9.80 24.56
N GLY A 316 -8.99 10.97 23.93
CA GLY A 316 -9.82 12.12 24.27
C GLY A 316 -9.59 12.59 25.71
N SER A 317 -10.64 13.17 26.32
CA SER A 317 -10.57 13.73 27.68
C SER A 317 -10.51 12.66 28.79
N GLN A 318 -10.82 11.40 28.49
CA GLN A 318 -10.89 10.34 29.50
C GLN A 318 -9.57 9.66 29.83
N GLY A 319 -8.50 9.89 29.05
CA GLY A 319 -7.14 9.38 29.32
C GLY A 319 -7.02 7.86 29.47
N GLY A 320 -7.91 7.12 28.83
CA GLY A 320 -7.99 5.66 28.90
C GLY A 320 -6.99 4.92 28.04
N TYR A 321 -7.20 3.63 27.87
CA TYR A 321 -6.49 2.82 26.90
C TYR A 321 -6.94 3.18 25.47
N VAL A 322 -5.98 3.19 24.55
CA VAL A 322 -6.22 3.35 23.11
C VAL A 322 -5.74 2.12 22.35
N ASP A 323 -6.27 1.91 21.18
CA ASP A 323 -5.84 0.83 20.31
C ASP A 323 -4.39 1.06 19.86
N ALA A 324 -3.54 0.05 20.10
CA ALA A 324 -2.12 0.13 19.81
C ALA A 324 -1.84 0.27 18.31
N TYR A 325 -2.70 -0.33 17.49
CA TYR A 325 -2.58 -0.28 16.06
C TYR A 325 -2.88 1.13 15.51
N ALA A 326 -3.95 1.78 16.00
CA ALA A 326 -4.27 3.15 15.62
C ALA A 326 -3.19 4.13 16.09
N LEU A 327 -2.67 3.96 17.32
CA LEU A 327 -1.58 4.78 17.83
C LEU A 327 -0.29 4.60 17.01
N ARG A 328 0.02 3.36 16.60
CA ARG A 328 1.12 3.08 15.67
C ARG A 328 0.90 3.75 14.32
N ALA A 329 -0.28 3.61 13.73
CA ALA A 329 -0.60 4.20 12.43
C ALA A 329 -0.43 5.73 12.46
N LEU A 330 -0.99 6.38 13.47
CA LEU A 330 -0.86 7.82 13.68
C LEU A 330 0.60 8.24 13.88
N GLY A 331 1.33 7.59 14.78
CA GLY A 331 2.73 7.90 15.05
C GLY A 331 3.64 7.65 13.82
N CYS A 332 3.41 6.60 13.06
CA CYS A 332 4.14 6.35 11.82
C CYS A 332 3.95 7.46 10.79
N VAL A 333 2.71 7.96 10.61
CA VAL A 333 2.45 9.05 9.66
C VAL A 333 3.06 10.36 10.14
N GLN A 334 2.86 10.72 11.41
CA GLN A 334 3.38 11.97 11.99
C GLN A 334 4.91 12.06 11.97
N LEU A 335 5.58 10.92 12.22
CA LEU A 335 7.05 10.86 12.29
C LEU A 335 7.70 10.41 10.97
N SER A 336 6.91 10.05 9.98
CA SER A 336 7.39 9.46 8.72
C SER A 336 8.30 8.24 8.93
N ILE A 337 7.93 7.34 9.86
CA ILE A 337 8.68 6.13 10.21
C ILE A 337 7.88 4.86 9.87
N PRO A 338 8.54 3.75 9.50
CA PRO A 338 7.85 2.49 9.28
C PRO A 338 7.41 1.82 10.58
N PRO A 339 6.40 0.93 10.55
CA PRO A 339 5.86 0.26 11.73
C PRO A 339 6.89 -0.49 12.57
N ALA A 340 7.92 -1.06 11.94
CA ALA A 340 8.98 -1.77 12.65
C ALA A 340 9.85 -0.83 13.51
N VAL A 341 10.06 0.42 13.05
CA VAL A 341 10.77 1.44 13.83
C VAL A 341 9.91 1.92 14.98
N PHE A 342 8.61 2.15 14.76
CA PHE A 342 7.67 2.47 15.82
C PHE A 342 7.69 1.41 16.93
N ALA A 343 7.59 0.12 16.56
CA ALA A 343 7.62 -0.99 17.51
C ALA A 343 8.95 -1.03 18.30
N HIS A 344 10.08 -0.81 17.63
CA HIS A 344 11.39 -0.74 18.30
C HIS A 344 11.47 0.41 19.30
N CYS A 345 11.09 1.62 18.91
CA CYS A 345 11.10 2.79 19.82
C CYS A 345 10.13 2.60 21.00
N LEU A 346 8.97 1.98 20.73
CA LEU A 346 8.02 1.66 21.80
C LEU A 346 8.58 0.66 22.80
N ASP A 347 9.27 -0.40 22.31
CA ASP A 347 9.95 -1.38 23.17
C ASP A 347 11.04 -0.74 24.04
N GLU A 348 11.87 0.12 23.45
CA GLU A 348 12.88 0.87 24.22
C GLU A 348 12.24 1.71 25.31
N MET A 349 11.14 2.41 25.04
CA MET A 349 10.44 3.21 26.03
C MET A 349 9.78 2.38 27.13
N ILE A 350 9.20 1.22 26.78
CA ILE A 350 8.62 0.30 27.75
C ILE A 350 9.73 -0.23 28.69
N ARG A 351 10.88 -0.59 28.14
CA ARG A 351 12.03 -1.07 28.93
C ARG A 351 12.63 0.00 29.84
N ALA A 352 12.71 1.23 29.34
CA ALA A 352 13.20 2.37 30.13
C ALA A 352 12.24 2.74 31.28
N GLY A 353 10.96 2.41 31.16
CA GLY A 353 9.95 2.67 32.19
C GLY A 353 9.91 4.13 32.63
N PRO A 354 9.79 4.41 33.96
CA PRO A 354 9.73 5.77 34.47
C PRO A 354 10.93 6.63 34.11
N ALA A 355 12.12 6.04 33.89
CA ALA A 355 13.32 6.78 33.45
C ALA A 355 13.14 7.47 32.12
N SER A 356 12.22 6.99 31.25
CA SER A 356 11.82 7.68 30.02
C SER A 356 10.99 8.96 30.29
N GLY A 357 10.55 9.19 31.53
CA GLY A 357 9.61 10.25 31.93
C GLY A 357 8.14 9.91 31.54
N MET A 358 7.86 8.65 31.21
CA MET A 358 6.53 8.12 30.94
C MET A 358 6.42 6.69 31.46
N VAL A 359 5.17 6.30 31.80
CA VAL A 359 4.83 4.90 32.07
C VAL A 359 3.88 4.44 30.97
N ILE A 360 4.22 3.34 30.33
CA ILE A 360 3.44 2.75 29.25
C ILE A 360 2.83 1.46 29.76
N TYR A 361 1.52 1.42 29.85
CA TYR A 361 0.77 0.21 30.18
C TYR A 361 0.32 -0.44 28.87
N THR A 362 0.46 -1.75 28.78
CA THR A 362 0.10 -2.53 27.58
C THR A 362 -0.78 -3.69 27.95
N GLU A 363 -1.82 -3.91 27.17
CA GLU A 363 -2.76 -5.02 27.35
C GLU A 363 -3.07 -5.72 26.03
N LEU A 364 -3.49 -6.98 26.11
CA LEU A 364 -4.15 -7.67 25.01
C LEU A 364 -5.61 -7.23 24.96
N PRO A 365 -6.18 -7.02 23.77
CA PRO A 365 -7.61 -6.72 23.66
C PRO A 365 -8.42 -7.95 24.06
N PHE A 366 -9.57 -7.73 24.72
CA PHE A 366 -10.52 -8.81 25.06
C PHE A 366 -11.16 -9.45 23.83
N THR A 367 -11.26 -8.72 22.75
CA THR A 367 -11.74 -9.20 21.44
C THR A 367 -10.60 -9.18 20.44
N PRO A 368 -10.45 -10.24 19.62
CA PRO A 368 -9.46 -10.22 18.54
C PRO A 368 -9.75 -9.05 17.60
N PRO A 369 -8.72 -8.40 17.05
CA PRO A 369 -8.89 -7.33 16.10
C PRO A 369 -9.65 -7.81 14.86
N PRO A 370 -10.36 -6.93 14.17
CA PRO A 370 -11.00 -7.22 12.90
C PRO A 370 -10.02 -7.84 11.89
N PRO A 371 -10.51 -8.64 10.94
CA PRO A 371 -9.66 -9.19 9.89
C PRO A 371 -8.93 -8.08 9.13
N GLY A 372 -7.60 -8.15 9.10
CA GLY A 372 -6.73 -7.15 8.47
C GLY A 372 -6.09 -6.14 9.42
N GLU A 373 -6.52 -6.07 10.67
CA GLU A 373 -5.85 -5.31 11.73
C GLU A 373 -4.85 -6.20 12.47
N ALA A 374 -3.60 -5.74 12.54
CA ALA A 374 -2.54 -6.50 13.20
C ALA A 374 -2.23 -5.88 14.57
N TYR A 375 -1.95 -6.73 15.56
CA TYR A 375 -1.36 -6.28 16.82
C TYR A 375 -0.04 -5.56 16.58
N VAL A 376 0.35 -4.69 17.49
CA VAL A 376 1.72 -4.22 17.56
C VAL A 376 2.55 -5.32 18.19
N GLU A 377 3.40 -5.96 17.41
CA GLU A 377 4.29 -7.03 17.89
C GLU A 377 5.59 -6.40 18.40
N ILE A 378 5.95 -6.69 19.65
CA ILE A 378 7.20 -6.27 20.28
C ILE A 378 7.88 -7.51 20.85
N GLY A 379 8.95 -7.96 20.21
CA GLY A 379 9.55 -9.27 20.53
C GLY A 379 8.50 -10.38 20.38
N ASN A 380 8.26 -11.12 21.46
CA ASN A 380 7.25 -12.19 21.51
C ASN A 380 5.89 -11.74 22.08
N ARG A 381 5.72 -10.44 22.32
CA ARG A 381 4.49 -9.88 22.90
C ARG A 381 3.60 -9.28 21.83
N ARG A 382 2.30 -9.54 21.93
CA ARG A 382 1.26 -8.89 21.14
C ARG A 382 0.59 -7.84 21.99
N ILE A 383 0.59 -6.59 21.53
CA ILE A 383 -0.01 -5.46 22.22
C ILE A 383 -1.22 -5.01 21.43
N GLY A 384 -2.37 -5.04 22.05
CA GLY A 384 -3.62 -4.57 21.46
C GLY A 384 -4.03 -3.20 21.96
N LEU A 385 -3.77 -2.91 23.25
CA LEU A 385 -4.15 -1.66 23.89
C LEU A 385 -2.91 -1.00 24.57
N ILE A 386 -2.85 0.32 24.50
CA ILE A 386 -1.79 1.13 25.12
C ILE A 386 -2.41 2.26 25.92
N LYS A 387 -1.90 2.48 27.12
CA LYS A 387 -2.13 3.68 27.92
C LYS A 387 -0.79 4.34 28.23
N VAL A 388 -0.71 5.63 27.97
CA VAL A 388 0.47 6.45 28.26
C VAL A 388 0.16 7.37 29.43
N ALA A 389 0.95 7.30 30.51
CA ALA A 389 0.84 8.17 31.65
C ALA A 389 2.17 8.93 31.87
N ALA A 390 2.11 10.12 32.45
CA ALA A 390 3.29 10.78 32.91
C ALA A 390 3.92 9.94 34.05
N ALA A 391 5.26 9.80 34.08
CA ALA A 391 5.91 9.32 35.28
C ALA A 391 5.69 10.37 36.36
N ASN A 392 4.96 10.04 37.42
CA ASN A 392 4.86 10.90 38.56
C ASN A 392 6.29 11.05 39.10
N GLY A 393 6.84 12.28 39.03
CA GLY A 393 8.09 12.57 39.67
C GLY A 393 7.91 12.30 41.15
N GLY A 394 8.59 11.27 41.68
CA GLY A 394 8.74 11.05 43.09
C GLY A 394 9.59 12.14 43.73
#